data_2847699d0b5cd4fce4bea04068309163
#
_entry.id   2847699d0b5cd4fce4bea04068309163
#
_cell.length_a   1.000
_cell.length_b   1.000
_cell.length_c   1.000
_cell.angle_alpha   90.00
_cell.angle_beta   90.00
_cell.angle_gamma   90.00
#
_symmetry.space_group_name_H-M   'P 1'
#
loop_
_entity.id
_entity.type
_entity.pdbx_description
1 polymer ?
#
loop_
_entity_poly.entity_id
_entity_poly.type
_entity_poly.pdbx_seq_one_letter_code
_entity_poly.pdbx_strand_id
1 'polypeptide(L)'
;MKRKLFFILSLFLIYSTYIFGENFPQKAKTINDFIPKGWKKILTANGDLNKDKLEDTVIVIEKEDKENIKKNDVLGPDYLNLNPRILLVLFKQKDGAYILVAKNDKGFIQSENDEENPTLMDTLNGINIKNHILRINFSYFLSAGSWEASEAIFTFRFQNNRFELIGFDNNSFMRNSGEQEEFSINFSTNKIKTTTGGNMFDEKLNKPKEKWKNVNFKRKYTLDEMSDDVMNEIVNYVY
;
A
#
# COMPACT_ATOMS: atom_id res chain seq x y z
N MET A 1 6.08 15.65 -33.20
CA MET A 1 5.11 16.04 -32.16
C MET A 1 5.27 15.03 -31.02
N LYS A 2 5.83 15.45 -29.90
CA LYS A 2 5.97 14.57 -28.72
C LYS A 2 4.58 14.47 -28.06
N ARG A 3 3.91 13.33 -28.22
CA ARG A 3 2.75 12.99 -27.41
C ARG A 3 3.23 12.87 -25.96
N LYS A 4 2.89 13.84 -25.13
CA LYS A 4 2.94 13.69 -23.69
C LYS A 4 1.84 12.70 -23.34
N LEU A 5 2.24 11.47 -23.01
CA LEU A 5 1.36 10.52 -22.37
C LEU A 5 1.05 11.12 -20.97
N PHE A 6 -0.15 11.67 -20.84
CA PHE A 6 -0.65 12.10 -19.55
C PHE A 6 -1.09 10.83 -18.81
N PHE A 7 -0.23 10.32 -17.95
CA PHE A 7 -0.66 9.48 -16.87
C PHE A 7 -1.56 10.35 -15.99
N ILE A 8 -2.84 10.22 -16.15
CA ILE A 8 -3.81 10.74 -15.19
C ILE A 8 -3.84 9.68 -14.09
N LEU A 9 -2.84 9.72 -13.19
CA LEU A 9 -3.08 9.30 -11.84
C LEU A 9 -4.11 10.32 -11.34
N SER A 10 -5.39 9.96 -11.43
CA SER A 10 -6.48 10.81 -10.96
C SER A 10 -6.19 11.10 -9.49
N LEU A 11 -5.95 12.36 -9.22
CA LEU A 11 -5.70 12.92 -7.90
C LEU A 11 -6.95 12.62 -7.05
N PHE A 12 -6.89 11.57 -6.25
CA PHE A 12 -7.93 11.27 -5.28
C PHE A 12 -7.76 12.22 -4.10
N LEU A 13 -8.52 13.29 -4.09
CA LEU A 13 -8.74 14.10 -2.90
C LEU A 13 -9.75 13.36 -2.01
N ILE A 14 -9.26 12.39 -1.24
CA ILE A 14 -10.06 11.81 -0.17
C ILE A 14 -10.14 12.83 0.95
N TYR A 15 -11.34 13.32 1.25
CA TYR A 15 -11.60 13.97 2.53
C TYR A 15 -11.36 12.94 3.63
N SER A 16 -10.15 12.95 4.20
CA SER A 16 -9.86 12.16 5.38
C SER A 16 -10.77 12.64 6.50
N THR A 17 -11.82 11.89 6.78
CA THR A 17 -12.52 12.01 8.07
C THR A 17 -11.45 11.81 9.14
N TYR A 18 -11.22 12.85 9.95
CA TYR A 18 -10.35 12.75 11.12
C TYR A 18 -10.82 11.58 11.97
N ILE A 19 -10.17 10.46 11.85
CA ILE A 19 -10.33 9.36 12.78
C ILE A 19 -9.73 9.87 14.07
N PHE A 20 -10.56 10.15 15.07
CA PHE A 20 -10.09 10.31 16.46
C PHE A 20 -9.28 9.05 16.77
N GLY A 21 -7.96 9.23 16.95
CA GLY A 21 -7.01 8.13 16.99
C GLY A 21 -7.44 7.06 17.99
N GLU A 22 -7.70 5.86 17.49
CA GLU A 22 -7.95 4.70 18.35
C GLU A 22 -6.76 4.49 19.28
N ASN A 23 -7.06 4.33 20.57
CA ASN A 23 -6.03 4.07 21.59
C ASN A 23 -5.67 2.58 21.59
N PHE A 24 -4.47 2.27 21.15
CA PHE A 24 -3.92 0.91 21.18
C PHE A 24 -3.05 0.71 22.42
N PRO A 25 -3.10 -0.45 23.09
CA PRO A 25 -2.18 -0.77 24.17
C PRO A 25 -0.74 -0.81 23.61
N GLN A 26 0.22 -0.30 24.38
CA GLN A 26 1.64 -0.41 24.01
C GLN A 26 2.18 -1.83 24.17
N LYS A 27 1.63 -2.60 25.12
CA LYS A 27 1.97 -4.01 25.36
C LYS A 27 0.70 -4.79 25.74
N ALA A 28 0.56 -6.00 25.19
CA ALA A 28 -0.53 -6.90 25.51
C ALA A 28 -0.10 -8.37 25.41
N LYS A 29 -0.90 -9.27 26.00
CA LYS A 29 -0.59 -10.70 26.03
C LYS A 29 -0.87 -11.39 24.70
N THR A 30 -1.90 -10.96 23.98
CA THR A 30 -2.32 -11.57 22.73
C THR A 30 -2.48 -10.53 21.63
N ILE A 31 -2.42 -10.97 20.38
CA ILE A 31 -2.67 -10.10 19.22
C ILE A 31 -4.08 -9.51 19.24
N ASN A 32 -5.06 -10.29 19.72
CA ASN A 32 -6.45 -9.84 19.78
C ASN A 32 -6.66 -8.68 20.76
N ASP A 33 -5.81 -8.54 21.77
CA ASP A 33 -5.89 -7.42 22.71
C ASP A 33 -5.56 -6.06 22.06
N PHE A 34 -4.96 -6.07 20.87
CA PHE A 34 -4.71 -4.87 20.06
C PHE A 34 -5.86 -4.52 19.12
N ILE A 35 -6.93 -5.33 19.07
CA ILE A 35 -8.06 -5.08 18.19
C ILE A 35 -9.17 -4.40 19.02
N PRO A 36 -9.48 -3.11 18.77
CA PRO A 36 -10.51 -2.43 19.54
C PRO A 36 -11.90 -3.04 19.28
N LYS A 37 -12.83 -2.81 20.22
CA LYS A 37 -14.22 -3.19 20.01
C LYS A 37 -14.80 -2.49 18.77
N GLY A 38 -15.50 -3.23 17.91
CA GLY A 38 -16.05 -2.73 16.65
C GLY A 38 -15.04 -2.71 15.50
N TRP A 39 -13.92 -3.44 15.66
CA TRP A 39 -12.94 -3.70 14.62
C TRP A 39 -12.77 -5.20 14.42
N LYS A 40 -12.47 -5.60 13.21
CA LYS A 40 -12.12 -6.98 12.84
C LYS A 40 -10.74 -7.02 12.19
N LYS A 41 -10.04 -8.12 12.38
CA LYS A 41 -8.78 -8.40 11.68
C LYS A 41 -9.10 -8.96 10.29
N ILE A 42 -8.55 -8.35 9.25
CA ILE A 42 -8.76 -8.75 7.84
C ILE A 42 -7.53 -9.42 7.23
N LEU A 43 -6.32 -9.03 7.64
CA LEU A 43 -5.08 -9.67 7.19
C LEU A 43 -4.11 -9.89 8.33
N THR A 44 -3.21 -10.89 8.15
CA THR A 44 -2.11 -11.19 9.08
C THR A 44 -0.91 -11.69 8.30
N ALA A 45 0.29 -11.22 8.68
CA ALA A 45 1.56 -11.80 8.27
C ALA A 45 2.46 -12.00 9.49
N ASN A 46 3.21 -13.11 9.50
CA ASN A 46 4.12 -13.46 10.58
C ASN A 46 5.54 -13.63 10.06
N GLY A 47 6.52 -13.27 10.89
CA GLY A 47 7.95 -13.44 10.61
C GLY A 47 8.81 -12.55 11.49
N ASP A 48 10.08 -12.87 11.60
CA ASP A 48 11.06 -12.10 12.38
C ASP A 48 11.45 -10.81 11.62
N LEU A 49 11.02 -9.66 12.11
CA LEU A 49 11.28 -8.35 11.52
C LEU A 49 12.49 -7.63 12.12
N ASN A 50 12.77 -7.90 13.41
CA ASN A 50 13.81 -7.22 14.19
C ASN A 50 15.09 -8.04 14.38
N LYS A 51 15.13 -9.28 13.85
CA LYS A 51 16.25 -10.24 13.90
C LYS A 51 16.54 -10.81 15.28
N ASP A 52 15.53 -10.88 16.15
CA ASP A 52 15.64 -11.48 17.50
C ASP A 52 15.27 -12.97 17.52
N LYS A 53 14.85 -13.53 16.36
CA LYS A 53 14.40 -14.92 16.15
C LYS A 53 13.03 -15.22 16.77
N LEU A 54 12.29 -14.22 17.20
CA LEU A 54 10.89 -14.37 17.58
C LEU A 54 10.00 -14.05 16.39
N GLU A 55 8.84 -14.68 16.34
CA GLU A 55 7.90 -14.47 15.25
C GLU A 55 7.03 -13.24 15.53
N ASP A 56 7.38 -12.12 14.93
CA ASP A 56 6.60 -10.88 14.96
C ASP A 56 5.34 -11.01 14.10
N THR A 57 4.39 -10.12 14.32
CA THR A 57 3.11 -10.14 13.60
C THR A 57 2.77 -8.76 13.07
N VAL A 58 2.34 -8.71 11.82
CA VAL A 58 1.68 -7.53 11.21
C VAL A 58 0.23 -7.89 10.96
N ILE A 59 -0.68 -7.03 11.39
CA ILE A 59 -2.11 -7.17 11.12
C ILE A 59 -2.67 -5.93 10.43
N VAL A 60 -3.66 -6.15 9.59
CA VAL A 60 -4.57 -5.09 9.14
C VAL A 60 -5.91 -5.34 9.79
N ILE A 61 -6.44 -4.29 10.41
CA ILE A 61 -7.78 -4.28 11.01
C ILE A 61 -8.68 -3.32 10.24
N GLU A 62 -9.97 -3.63 10.17
CA GLU A 62 -11.01 -2.84 9.53
C GLU A 62 -12.12 -2.55 10.54
N LYS A 63 -12.63 -1.33 10.55
CA LYS A 63 -13.77 -0.94 11.39
C LYS A 63 -15.04 -1.66 10.94
N GLU A 64 -15.92 -2.01 11.88
CA GLU A 64 -17.23 -2.61 11.60
C GLU A 64 -18.34 -1.62 11.94
N ASP A 65 -18.38 -0.51 11.21
CA ASP A 65 -19.38 0.53 11.38
C ASP A 65 -20.39 0.49 10.23
N LYS A 66 -21.64 0.21 10.56
CA LYS A 66 -22.72 0.12 9.56
C LYS A 66 -23.01 1.46 8.89
N GLU A 67 -22.69 2.56 9.56
CA GLU A 67 -22.86 3.91 9.00
C GLU A 67 -21.86 4.19 7.85
N ASN A 68 -20.78 3.44 7.78
CA ASN A 68 -19.80 3.49 6.70
C ASN A 68 -20.12 2.55 5.53
N ILE A 69 -21.24 1.81 5.61
CA ILE A 69 -21.76 1.04 4.48
C ILE A 69 -22.76 1.93 3.74
N LYS A 70 -22.36 2.43 2.58
CA LYS A 70 -23.16 3.38 1.78
C LYS A 70 -23.81 2.68 0.60
N LYS A 71 -25.09 3.03 0.33
CA LYS A 71 -25.74 2.61 -0.89
C LYS A 71 -25.09 3.30 -2.09
N ASN A 72 -24.84 2.55 -3.13
CA ASN A 72 -24.31 3.05 -4.38
C ASN A 72 -25.43 3.06 -5.44
N ASP A 73 -25.72 4.21 -6.01
CA ASP A 73 -26.72 4.39 -7.06
C ASP A 73 -26.09 4.58 -8.45
N VAL A 74 -24.75 4.36 -8.58
CA VAL A 74 -24.02 4.43 -9.84
C VAL A 74 -23.35 3.09 -10.16
N LEU A 75 -22.47 3.05 -11.17
CA LEU A 75 -21.78 1.85 -11.57
C LEU A 75 -20.84 1.32 -10.46
N GLY A 76 -20.84 0.00 -10.24
CA GLY A 76 -20.06 -0.66 -9.19
C GLY A 76 -20.92 -1.60 -8.35
N PRO A 77 -20.49 -2.00 -7.15
CA PRO A 77 -21.30 -2.80 -6.23
C PRO A 77 -22.47 -1.98 -5.65
N ASP A 78 -23.56 -2.64 -5.27
CA ASP A 78 -24.76 -1.97 -4.73
C ASP A 78 -24.50 -1.22 -3.41
N TYR A 79 -23.53 -1.65 -2.65
CA TYR A 79 -23.10 -1.03 -1.39
C TYR A 79 -21.59 -0.89 -1.34
N LEU A 80 -21.13 0.24 -0.84
CA LEU A 80 -19.72 0.56 -0.65
C LEU A 80 -19.36 0.42 0.83
N ASN A 81 -18.33 -0.37 1.12
CA ASN A 81 -17.73 -0.45 2.44
C ASN A 81 -16.61 0.60 2.55
N LEU A 82 -16.93 1.71 3.17
CA LEU A 82 -16.02 2.83 3.41
C LEU A 82 -15.39 2.79 4.81
N ASN A 83 -15.45 1.64 5.49
CA ASN A 83 -14.86 1.47 6.80
C ASN A 83 -13.34 1.65 6.75
N PRO A 84 -12.76 2.47 7.64
CA PRO A 84 -11.33 2.70 7.67
C PRO A 84 -10.56 1.46 8.08
N ARG A 85 -9.32 1.38 7.59
CA ARG A 85 -8.37 0.31 7.88
C ARG A 85 -7.13 0.85 8.58
N ILE A 86 -6.58 0.07 9.49
CA ILE A 86 -5.37 0.40 10.24
C ILE A 86 -4.41 -0.77 10.15
N LEU A 87 -3.13 -0.47 9.89
CA LEU A 87 -2.05 -1.45 9.94
C LEU A 87 -1.31 -1.33 11.26
N LEU A 88 -1.10 -2.46 11.94
CA LEU A 88 -0.35 -2.55 13.20
C LEU A 88 0.82 -3.52 13.04
N VAL A 89 1.99 -3.14 13.57
CA VAL A 89 3.18 -4.00 13.65
C VAL A 89 3.47 -4.31 15.10
N LEU A 90 3.47 -5.60 15.43
CA LEU A 90 3.56 -6.13 16.78
C LEU A 90 4.81 -7.01 16.91
N PHE A 91 5.77 -6.60 17.77
CA PHE A 91 6.93 -7.43 18.06
C PHE A 91 6.67 -8.37 19.21
N LYS A 92 6.93 -9.65 18.97
CA LYS A 92 6.87 -10.68 19.99
C LYS A 92 8.00 -10.51 21.02
N GLN A 93 7.67 -10.71 22.28
CA GLN A 93 8.62 -10.62 23.38
C GLN A 93 8.96 -11.99 23.95
N LYS A 94 10.11 -12.13 24.62
CA LYS A 94 10.55 -13.38 25.26
C LYS A 94 9.58 -13.89 26.32
N ASP A 95 8.81 -13.00 26.95
CA ASP A 95 7.75 -13.35 27.92
C ASP A 95 6.44 -13.81 27.23
N GLY A 96 6.43 -13.89 25.89
CA GLY A 96 5.29 -14.31 25.10
C GLY A 96 4.28 -13.19 24.79
N ALA A 97 4.43 -12.01 25.39
CA ALA A 97 3.62 -10.83 25.07
C ALA A 97 4.01 -10.20 23.73
N TYR A 98 3.25 -9.19 23.29
CA TYR A 98 3.52 -8.38 22.12
C TYR A 98 3.63 -6.91 22.51
N ILE A 99 4.48 -6.17 21.79
CA ILE A 99 4.55 -4.71 21.87
C ILE A 99 4.18 -4.09 20.53
N LEU A 100 3.43 -2.99 20.54
CA LEU A 100 3.13 -2.21 19.35
C LEU A 100 4.36 -1.35 19.02
N VAL A 101 4.95 -1.54 17.84
CA VAL A 101 6.16 -0.85 17.42
C VAL A 101 5.96 0.12 16.26
N ALA A 102 4.91 -0.08 15.49
CA ALA A 102 4.49 0.86 14.45
C ALA A 102 3.00 0.68 14.17
N LYS A 103 2.35 1.78 13.76
CA LYS A 103 0.99 1.74 13.21
C LYS A 103 0.89 2.71 12.04
N ASN A 104 -0.01 2.41 11.12
CA ASN A 104 -0.48 3.39 10.15
C ASN A 104 -2.01 3.46 10.19
N ASP A 105 -2.51 4.64 10.56
CA ASP A 105 -3.92 5.02 10.63
C ASP A 105 -4.18 6.28 9.78
N LYS A 106 -3.36 6.53 8.77
CA LYS A 106 -3.39 7.72 7.92
C LYS A 106 -3.92 7.46 6.50
N GLY A 107 -4.67 6.37 6.33
CA GLY A 107 -5.27 6.03 5.03
C GLY A 107 -4.34 5.33 4.06
N PHE A 108 -3.10 4.98 4.44
CA PHE A 108 -2.21 4.19 3.57
C PHE A 108 -2.84 2.84 3.17
N ILE A 109 -3.52 2.19 4.10
CA ILE A 109 -4.40 1.06 3.78
C ILE A 109 -5.80 1.64 3.58
N GLN A 110 -6.21 1.73 2.33
CA GLN A 110 -7.50 2.28 1.93
C GLN A 110 -8.66 1.38 2.38
N SER A 111 -9.86 1.94 2.47
CA SER A 111 -11.11 1.18 2.65
C SER A 111 -11.30 0.21 1.49
N GLU A 112 -12.19 -0.78 1.69
CA GLU A 112 -12.50 -1.78 0.64
C GLU A 112 -13.00 -1.13 -0.65
N ASN A 113 -13.80 -0.09 -0.53
CA ASN A 113 -14.34 0.66 -1.65
C ASN A 113 -14.00 2.16 -1.54
N ASP A 114 -14.15 2.84 -2.65
CA ASP A 114 -13.95 4.28 -2.81
C ASP A 114 -15.25 4.91 -3.32
N GLU A 115 -15.74 5.95 -2.62
CA GLU A 115 -16.98 6.64 -2.97
C GLU A 115 -16.85 7.46 -4.26
N GLU A 116 -15.66 8.02 -4.53
CA GLU A 116 -15.39 8.79 -5.76
C GLU A 116 -15.17 7.86 -6.96
N ASN A 117 -14.72 6.61 -6.72
CA ASN A 117 -14.46 5.60 -7.74
C ASN A 117 -15.07 4.25 -7.39
N PRO A 118 -16.40 4.15 -7.42
CA PRO A 118 -17.11 2.94 -6.96
C PRO A 118 -16.79 1.68 -7.75
N THR A 119 -16.18 1.81 -8.92
CA THR A 119 -15.75 0.69 -9.76
C THR A 119 -14.34 0.17 -9.42
N LEU A 120 -13.60 0.89 -8.54
CA LEU A 120 -12.31 0.43 -8.02
C LEU A 120 -12.54 -0.75 -7.08
N MET A 121 -11.89 -1.87 -7.37
CA MET A 121 -11.90 -3.04 -6.50
C MET A 121 -11.01 -2.80 -5.29
N ASP A 122 -11.20 -3.59 -4.22
CA ASP A 122 -10.34 -3.51 -3.03
C ASP A 122 -8.87 -3.51 -3.43
N THR A 123 -8.17 -2.42 -3.08
CA THR A 123 -6.78 -2.22 -3.48
C THR A 123 -5.80 -3.06 -2.67
N LEU A 124 -6.15 -3.47 -1.44
CA LEU A 124 -5.25 -4.23 -0.58
C LEU A 124 -5.13 -5.68 -1.05
N ASN A 125 -4.07 -6.00 -1.76
CA ASN A 125 -3.82 -7.34 -2.32
C ASN A 125 -3.08 -8.28 -1.34
N GLY A 126 -2.43 -7.75 -0.30
CA GLY A 126 -1.82 -8.57 0.73
C GLY A 126 -0.62 -7.95 1.43
N ILE A 127 -0.22 -8.62 2.50
CA ILE A 127 0.98 -8.30 3.28
C ILE A 127 1.81 -9.57 3.45
N ASN A 128 3.12 -9.45 3.45
CA ASN A 128 4.00 -10.58 3.74
C ASN A 128 5.29 -10.14 4.44
N ILE A 129 5.86 -11.07 5.22
CA ILE A 129 7.15 -10.90 5.88
C ILE A 129 8.09 -11.99 5.36
N LYS A 130 9.21 -11.58 4.79
CA LYS A 130 10.26 -12.49 4.32
C LYS A 130 11.64 -11.84 4.47
N ASN A 131 12.61 -12.58 5.01
CA ASN A 131 13.98 -12.09 5.19
C ASN A 131 14.04 -10.77 5.97
N HIS A 132 13.27 -10.64 7.05
CA HIS A 132 13.18 -9.45 7.91
C HIS A 132 12.65 -8.20 7.19
N ILE A 133 11.92 -8.40 6.11
CA ILE A 133 11.34 -7.36 5.25
C ILE A 133 9.82 -7.49 5.28
N LEU A 134 9.13 -6.40 5.54
CA LEU A 134 7.68 -6.28 5.37
C LEU A 134 7.39 -5.76 3.96
N ARG A 135 6.54 -6.47 3.21
CA ARG A 135 5.97 -6.01 1.95
C ARG A 135 4.48 -5.84 2.07
N ILE A 136 3.98 -4.76 1.51
CA ILE A 136 2.55 -4.44 1.40
C ILE A 136 2.26 -4.29 -0.08
N ASN A 137 1.33 -5.12 -0.58
CA ASN A 137 1.00 -5.22 -1.99
C ASN A 137 -0.38 -4.61 -2.22
N PHE A 138 -0.47 -3.76 -3.23
CA PHE A 138 -1.72 -3.17 -3.70
C PHE A 138 -1.95 -3.56 -5.16
N SER A 139 -3.23 -3.69 -5.55
CA SER A 139 -3.66 -3.90 -6.91
C SER A 139 -4.73 -2.86 -7.25
N TYR A 140 -4.51 -2.10 -8.30
CA TYR A 140 -5.44 -1.08 -8.76
C TYR A 140 -6.12 -1.57 -10.03
N PHE A 141 -7.39 -1.92 -9.90
CA PHE A 141 -8.20 -2.45 -10.98
C PHE A 141 -9.61 -1.84 -10.90
N LEU A 142 -9.98 -1.09 -11.95
CA LEU A 142 -11.35 -0.63 -12.11
C LEU A 142 -12.14 -1.63 -12.97
N SER A 143 -13.26 -2.11 -12.44
CA SER A 143 -14.16 -3.01 -13.18
C SER A 143 -14.77 -2.31 -14.41
N ALA A 144 -14.86 -0.98 -14.37
CA ALA A 144 -15.29 -0.14 -15.49
C ALA A 144 -14.62 1.24 -15.41
N GLY A 145 -14.57 1.96 -16.53
CA GLY A 145 -14.07 3.35 -16.60
C GLY A 145 -12.59 3.47 -16.96
N SER A 146 -11.78 2.42 -16.84
CA SER A 146 -10.38 2.42 -17.26
C SER A 146 -9.95 1.08 -17.84
N TRP A 147 -9.06 1.13 -18.81
CA TRP A 147 -8.35 -0.04 -19.34
C TRP A 147 -7.02 -0.30 -18.63
N GLU A 148 -6.57 0.62 -17.81
CA GLU A 148 -5.35 0.46 -17.03
C GLU A 148 -5.59 -0.42 -15.81
N ALA A 149 -4.62 -1.28 -15.51
CA ALA A 149 -4.48 -2.00 -14.26
C ALA A 149 -3.04 -1.89 -13.78
N SER A 150 -2.84 -1.84 -12.47
CA SER A 150 -1.48 -1.77 -11.92
C SER A 150 -1.36 -2.49 -10.58
N GLU A 151 -0.13 -2.89 -10.27
CA GLU A 151 0.28 -3.45 -9.00
C GLU A 151 1.36 -2.56 -8.38
N ALA A 152 1.28 -2.33 -7.09
CA ALA A 152 2.24 -1.55 -6.33
C ALA A 152 2.72 -2.33 -5.11
N ILE A 153 4.04 -2.35 -4.88
CA ILE A 153 4.66 -3.06 -3.77
C ILE A 153 5.51 -2.09 -2.96
N PHE A 154 5.12 -1.86 -1.72
CA PHE A 154 5.90 -1.09 -0.77
C PHE A 154 6.72 -2.03 0.11
N THR A 155 8.03 -1.79 0.19
CA THR A 155 8.99 -2.63 0.89
C THR A 155 9.59 -1.87 2.07
N PHE A 156 9.33 -2.33 3.29
CA PHE A 156 9.79 -1.72 4.53
C PHE A 156 10.79 -2.61 5.25
N ARG A 157 11.76 -1.99 5.91
CA ARG A 157 12.71 -2.65 6.80
C ARG A 157 12.76 -1.95 8.15
N PHE A 158 12.76 -2.75 9.22
CA PHE A 158 13.01 -2.22 10.56
C PHE A 158 14.49 -1.89 10.71
N GLN A 159 14.79 -0.61 10.85
CA GLN A 159 16.12 -0.06 11.09
C GLN A 159 15.99 1.31 11.73
N ASN A 160 17.00 1.73 12.52
CA ASN A 160 16.95 3.00 13.23
C ASN A 160 15.70 3.15 14.11
N ASN A 161 15.22 2.06 14.73
CA ASN A 161 14.03 1.98 15.58
C ASN A 161 12.71 2.37 14.89
N ARG A 162 12.62 2.23 13.56
CA ARG A 162 11.41 2.51 12.78
C ARG A 162 11.37 1.65 11.51
N PHE A 163 10.20 1.55 10.89
CA PHE A 163 10.05 0.89 9.59
C PHE A 163 10.32 1.89 8.48
N GLU A 164 11.53 1.88 7.92
CA GLU A 164 11.90 2.73 6.80
C GLU A 164 11.47 2.09 5.48
N LEU A 165 10.90 2.89 4.58
CA LEU A 165 10.64 2.49 3.19
C LEU A 165 11.97 2.37 2.47
N ILE A 166 12.28 1.18 1.96
CA ILE A 166 13.54 0.88 1.26
C ILE A 166 13.33 0.59 -0.22
N GLY A 167 12.11 0.29 -0.64
CA GLY A 167 11.76 0.02 -2.03
C GLY A 167 10.29 0.34 -2.32
N PHE A 168 10.03 0.80 -3.55
CA PHE A 168 8.69 0.93 -4.09
C PHE A 168 8.72 0.50 -5.55
N ASP A 169 7.97 -0.53 -5.88
CA ASP A 169 7.84 -1.07 -7.22
C ASP A 169 6.41 -0.86 -7.71
N ASN A 170 6.25 -0.46 -8.96
CA ASN A 170 4.96 -0.37 -9.63
C ASN A 170 5.07 -1.01 -11.02
N ASN A 171 4.06 -1.79 -11.37
CA ASN A 171 3.89 -2.39 -12.68
C ASN A 171 2.49 -2.06 -13.18
N SER A 172 2.37 -1.35 -14.27
CA SER A 172 1.10 -1.01 -14.91
C SER A 172 1.01 -1.56 -16.31
N PHE A 173 -0.20 -1.87 -16.74
CA PHE A 173 -0.48 -2.32 -18.09
C PHE A 173 -1.86 -1.89 -18.58
N MET A 174 -1.96 -1.72 -19.90
CA MET A 174 -3.21 -1.42 -20.59
C MET A 174 -3.87 -2.72 -21.06
N ARG A 175 -5.04 -3.04 -20.50
CA ARG A 175 -5.79 -4.29 -20.79
C ARG A 175 -6.22 -4.41 -22.25
N ASN A 176 -6.41 -3.29 -22.95
CA ASN A 176 -6.84 -3.27 -24.35
C ASN A 176 -5.68 -3.34 -25.35
N SER A 177 -4.52 -2.76 -25.06
CA SER A 177 -3.37 -2.72 -25.98
C SER A 177 -2.22 -3.64 -25.53
N GLY A 178 -2.20 -4.05 -24.27
CA GLY A 178 -1.10 -4.82 -23.69
C GLY A 178 0.15 -4.00 -23.36
N GLU A 179 0.14 -2.69 -23.61
CA GLU A 179 1.28 -1.82 -23.28
C GLU A 179 1.60 -1.89 -21.78
N GLN A 180 2.89 -2.02 -21.47
CA GLN A 180 3.39 -2.14 -20.10
C GLN A 180 4.36 -1.02 -19.77
N GLU A 181 4.27 -0.57 -18.51
CA GLU A 181 5.23 0.34 -17.92
C GLU A 181 5.52 -0.09 -16.47
N GLU A 182 6.80 -0.10 -16.12
CA GLU A 182 7.25 -0.44 -14.78
C GLU A 182 8.18 0.62 -14.24
N PHE A 183 8.13 0.86 -12.94
CA PHE A 183 9.21 1.55 -12.27
C PHE A 183 9.55 0.89 -10.94
N SER A 184 10.80 1.02 -10.55
CA SER A 184 11.33 0.54 -9.28
C SER A 184 12.17 1.62 -8.64
N ILE A 185 11.82 1.98 -7.41
CA ILE A 185 12.56 2.94 -6.59
C ILE A 185 13.32 2.17 -5.50
N ASN A 186 14.63 2.34 -5.47
CA ASN A 186 15.46 1.85 -4.38
C ASN A 186 15.96 3.03 -3.53
N PHE A 187 15.33 3.23 -2.38
CA PHE A 187 15.64 4.32 -1.46
C PHE A 187 17.01 4.13 -0.77
N SER A 188 17.49 2.89 -0.64
CA SER A 188 18.80 2.61 -0.03
C SER A 188 19.97 2.99 -0.94
N THR A 189 19.78 2.92 -2.26
CA THR A 189 20.82 3.23 -3.27
C THR A 189 20.56 4.53 -4.02
N ASN A 190 19.44 5.21 -3.72
CA ASN A 190 19.02 6.45 -4.36
C ASN A 190 18.87 6.31 -5.90
N LYS A 191 18.28 5.21 -6.35
CA LYS A 191 18.10 4.90 -7.77
C LYS A 191 16.66 4.66 -8.12
N ILE A 192 16.28 5.13 -9.29
CA ILE A 192 15.01 4.79 -9.94
C ILE A 192 15.33 4.11 -11.26
N LYS A 193 14.68 2.98 -11.50
CA LYS A 193 14.62 2.29 -12.77
C LYS A 193 13.23 2.49 -13.36
N THR A 194 13.13 2.83 -14.63
CA THR A 194 11.88 2.88 -15.40
C THR A 194 12.03 1.95 -16.60
N THR A 195 11.03 1.11 -16.85
CA THR A 195 10.97 0.20 -17.99
C THR A 195 9.73 0.54 -18.81
N THR A 196 9.88 0.84 -20.07
CA THR A 196 8.77 1.22 -20.97
C THR A 196 8.82 0.44 -22.28
N GLY A 197 7.70 0.33 -22.97
CA GLY A 197 7.63 -0.29 -24.29
C GLY A 197 7.54 -1.81 -24.26
N GLY A 198 7.25 -2.42 -23.12
CA GLY A 198 6.84 -3.83 -23.04
C GLY A 198 5.41 -4.01 -23.58
N ASN A 199 5.07 -5.24 -23.95
CA ASN A 199 3.71 -5.59 -24.33
C ASN A 199 3.39 -7.00 -23.83
N MET A 200 2.33 -7.14 -23.01
CA MET A 200 1.94 -8.41 -22.42
C MET A 200 1.35 -9.43 -23.41
N PHE A 201 0.90 -8.97 -24.59
CA PHE A 201 0.30 -9.83 -25.61
C PHE A 201 1.32 -10.30 -26.64
N ASP A 202 2.41 -9.56 -26.85
CA ASP A 202 3.46 -9.94 -27.80
C ASP A 202 4.83 -9.37 -27.39
N GLU A 203 5.65 -10.23 -26.80
CA GLU A 203 7.03 -9.90 -26.39
C GLU A 203 7.95 -9.52 -27.58
N LYS A 204 7.55 -9.86 -28.82
CA LYS A 204 8.33 -9.54 -30.01
C LYS A 204 8.03 -8.18 -30.59
N LEU A 205 6.83 -7.62 -30.33
CA LEU A 205 6.39 -6.35 -30.90
C LEU A 205 7.18 -5.16 -30.35
N ASN A 206 7.53 -5.18 -29.08
CA ASN A 206 8.26 -4.10 -28.45
C ASN A 206 9.28 -4.64 -27.44
N LYS A 207 10.56 -4.33 -27.65
CA LYS A 207 11.58 -4.63 -26.64
C LYS A 207 11.52 -3.58 -25.55
N PRO A 208 11.37 -3.99 -24.25
CA PRO A 208 11.38 -3.06 -23.15
C PRO A 208 12.65 -2.22 -23.15
N LYS A 209 12.50 -0.93 -22.84
CA LYS A 209 13.62 0.01 -22.72
C LYS A 209 13.76 0.40 -21.24
N GLU A 210 14.92 0.11 -20.70
CA GLU A 210 15.25 0.48 -19.34
C GLU A 210 15.96 1.84 -19.30
N LYS A 211 15.57 2.66 -18.33
CA LYS A 211 16.21 3.93 -18.00
C LYS A 211 16.48 4.00 -16.52
N TRP A 212 17.69 4.38 -16.14
CA TRP A 212 18.11 4.57 -14.78
C TRP A 212 18.31 6.04 -14.45
N LYS A 213 17.89 6.45 -13.25
CA LYS A 213 18.02 7.81 -12.73
C LYS A 213 18.56 7.74 -11.31
N ASN A 214 19.59 8.53 -11.01
CA ASN A 214 20.00 8.79 -9.63
C ASN A 214 19.12 9.92 -9.09
N VAL A 215 18.64 9.77 -7.85
CA VAL A 215 17.72 10.74 -7.22
C VAL A 215 18.22 11.08 -5.84
N ASN A 216 18.18 12.34 -5.49
CA ASN A 216 18.43 12.78 -4.13
C ASN A 216 17.09 12.92 -3.40
N PHE A 217 16.69 11.91 -2.63
CA PHE A 217 15.46 11.96 -1.86
C PHE A 217 15.58 13.00 -0.74
N LYS A 218 14.55 13.84 -0.58
CA LYS A 218 14.54 14.92 0.42
C LYS A 218 14.58 14.40 1.85
N ARG A 219 14.04 13.20 2.09
CA ARG A 219 13.92 12.58 3.41
C ARG A 219 13.82 11.06 3.31
N LYS A 220 13.90 10.40 4.43
CA LYS A 220 13.52 8.99 4.56
C LYS A 220 12.03 8.90 4.88
N TYR A 221 11.36 7.99 4.23
CA TYR A 221 9.93 7.71 4.43
C TYR A 221 9.77 6.56 5.42
N THR A 222 8.78 6.64 6.30
CA THR A 222 8.50 5.62 7.30
C THR A 222 7.06 5.13 7.22
N LEU A 223 6.82 3.90 7.68
CA LEU A 223 5.51 3.26 7.60
C LEU A 223 4.40 4.08 8.30
N ASP A 224 4.71 4.65 9.45
CA ASP A 224 3.78 5.41 10.29
C ASP A 224 3.37 6.77 9.69
N GLU A 225 4.12 7.28 8.72
CA GLU A 225 3.80 8.53 8.01
C GLU A 225 3.16 8.32 6.64
N MET A 226 3.16 7.10 6.11
CA MET A 226 2.58 6.82 4.80
C MET A 226 1.13 7.27 4.73
N SER A 227 0.79 7.98 3.68
CA SER A 227 -0.53 8.51 3.31
C SER A 227 -0.56 8.74 1.80
N ASP A 228 -1.71 9.12 1.26
CA ASP A 228 -1.82 9.48 -0.16
C ASP A 228 -0.90 10.64 -0.54
N ASP A 229 -0.77 11.66 0.32
CA ASP A 229 0.15 12.78 0.08
C ASP A 229 1.60 12.32 0.00
N VAL A 230 2.02 11.41 0.89
CA VAL A 230 3.37 10.84 0.89
C VAL A 230 3.58 9.96 -0.33
N MET A 231 2.59 9.17 -0.74
CA MET A 231 2.66 8.37 -1.97
C MET A 231 2.81 9.27 -3.20
N ASN A 232 2.04 10.35 -3.28
CA ASN A 232 2.15 11.34 -4.36
C ASN A 232 3.53 12.02 -4.39
N GLU A 233 4.10 12.37 -3.21
CA GLU A 233 5.47 12.90 -3.11
C GLU A 233 6.49 11.90 -3.69
N ILE A 234 6.34 10.61 -3.38
CA ILE A 234 7.24 9.57 -3.86
C ILE A 234 7.12 9.38 -5.38
N VAL A 235 5.91 9.30 -5.91
CA VAL A 235 5.66 9.12 -7.34
C VAL A 235 6.21 10.28 -8.18
N ASN A 236 6.17 11.51 -7.65
CA ASN A 236 6.74 12.69 -8.31
C ASN A 236 8.25 12.60 -8.56
N TYR A 237 8.98 11.69 -7.91
CA TYR A 237 10.40 11.45 -8.24
C TYR A 237 10.57 10.63 -9.53
N VAL A 238 9.55 9.90 -9.97
CA VAL A 238 9.62 9.07 -11.18
C VAL A 238 9.49 9.95 -12.42
N TYR A 239 8.57 10.86 -12.39
CA TYR A 239 8.24 11.79 -13.50
C TYR A 239 8.91 13.14 -13.29
#